data_3c56902bdf495ec51b3bbd29b4d2aee5
#
_entry.id   3c56902bdf495ec51b3bbd29b4d2aee5
#
_cell.length_a   1.000
_cell.length_b   1.000
_cell.length_c   1.000
_cell.angle_alpha   90.00
_cell.angle_beta   90.00
_cell.angle_gamma   90.00
#
_symmetry.space_group_name_H-M   'P 1'
#
loop_
_entity.id
_entity.type
_entity.pdbx_description
1 polymer ?
#
loop_
_entity_poly.entity_id
_entity_poly.type
_entity_poly.pdbx_seq_one_letter_code
_entity_poly.pdbx_strand_id
1 'polypeptide(L)'
;MDKVSYALGLSIGNNFQNSGIKDLQVEDFVQGLNDVLTEAKPALSYDEAKQVINDYFMKLQQEKLEINKKAGEEFLSINKHKAGVVELPSGLQYEVLKNGTGAKPTANDKVKCHYHGTLINGQVFDSSVQRGEPAVFGVSQA
;
A
#
# COMPACT_ATOMS: atom_id res chain seq x y z
N MET A 1 -32.78 -13.42 17.49
CA MET A 1 -31.54 -12.67 17.17
C MET A 1 -31.84 -11.18 17.17
N ASP A 2 -31.04 -10.42 17.91
CA ASP A 2 -31.12 -8.95 17.83
C ASP A 2 -30.42 -8.45 16.57
N LYS A 3 -31.19 -7.89 15.65
CA LYS A 3 -30.70 -7.49 14.34
C LYS A 3 -29.70 -6.32 14.41
N VAL A 4 -29.90 -5.38 15.36
CA VAL A 4 -28.98 -4.25 15.53
C VAL A 4 -27.60 -4.74 15.99
N SER A 5 -27.57 -5.62 16.97
CA SER A 5 -26.32 -6.19 17.48
C SER A 5 -25.58 -6.96 16.40
N TYR A 6 -26.29 -7.78 15.65
CA TYR A 6 -25.70 -8.54 14.55
C TYR A 6 -25.16 -7.64 13.45
N ALA A 7 -25.93 -6.62 13.08
CA ALA A 7 -25.49 -5.65 12.05
C ALA A 7 -24.24 -4.90 12.46
N LEU A 8 -24.13 -4.50 13.73
CA LEU A 8 -22.91 -3.86 14.25
C LEU A 8 -21.72 -4.82 14.17
N GLY A 9 -21.93 -6.09 14.47
CA GLY A 9 -20.89 -7.11 14.30
C GLY A 9 -20.43 -7.26 12.86
N LEU A 10 -21.34 -7.28 11.89
CA LEU A 10 -20.99 -7.32 10.46
C LEU A 10 -20.16 -6.10 10.05
N SER A 11 -20.55 -4.92 10.49
CA SER A 11 -19.86 -3.68 10.18
C SER A 11 -18.43 -3.67 10.73
N ILE A 12 -18.27 -4.07 11.99
CA ILE A 12 -16.94 -4.15 12.62
C ILE A 12 -16.08 -5.22 11.96
N GLY A 13 -16.67 -6.38 11.66
CA GLY A 13 -15.97 -7.45 10.97
C GLY A 13 -15.43 -7.04 9.60
N ASN A 14 -16.24 -6.32 8.83
CA ASN A 14 -15.80 -5.77 7.55
C ASN A 14 -14.67 -4.76 7.70
N ASN A 15 -14.75 -3.88 8.70
CA ASN A 15 -13.68 -2.92 8.99
C ASN A 15 -12.38 -3.65 9.35
N PHE A 16 -12.45 -4.69 10.14
CA PHE A 16 -11.28 -5.48 10.53
C PHE A 16 -10.65 -6.17 9.33
N GLN A 17 -11.45 -6.77 8.46
CA GLN A 17 -10.95 -7.37 7.22
C GLN A 17 -10.25 -6.34 6.34
N ASN A 18 -10.86 -5.17 6.17
CA ASN A 18 -10.29 -4.09 5.34
C ASN A 18 -9.01 -3.52 5.94
N SER A 19 -8.86 -3.58 7.25
CA SER A 19 -7.64 -3.15 7.95
C SER A 19 -6.54 -4.21 7.97
N GLY A 20 -6.80 -5.40 7.41
CA GLY A 20 -5.84 -6.50 7.40
C GLY A 20 -5.74 -7.27 8.70
N ILE A 21 -6.66 -7.04 9.64
CA ILE A 21 -6.71 -7.80 10.90
C ILE A 21 -7.07 -9.26 10.58
N LYS A 22 -6.22 -10.17 11.04
CA LYS A 22 -6.37 -11.61 10.87
C LYS A 22 -6.13 -12.32 12.20
N ASP A 23 -6.57 -13.54 12.29
CA ASP A 23 -6.40 -14.39 13.49
C ASP A 23 -7.01 -13.77 14.74
N LEU A 24 -8.11 -13.01 14.57
CA LEU A 24 -8.82 -12.42 15.69
C LEU A 24 -9.41 -13.51 16.58
N GLN A 25 -9.06 -13.45 17.88
CA GLN A 25 -9.69 -14.30 18.89
C GLN A 25 -10.99 -13.65 19.30
N VAL A 26 -12.09 -14.10 18.69
CA VAL A 26 -13.40 -13.47 18.85
C VAL A 26 -13.89 -13.49 20.30
N GLU A 27 -13.61 -14.55 21.03
CA GLU A 27 -14.01 -14.66 22.42
C GLU A 27 -13.34 -13.59 23.30
N ASP A 28 -12.06 -13.35 23.09
CA ASP A 28 -11.31 -12.30 23.82
C ASP A 28 -11.78 -10.91 23.43
N PHE A 29 -12.08 -10.71 22.13
CA PHE A 29 -12.64 -9.46 21.66
C PHE A 29 -13.99 -9.17 22.32
N VAL A 30 -14.87 -10.15 22.37
CA VAL A 30 -16.18 -10.03 23.02
C VAL A 30 -16.02 -9.76 24.52
N GLN A 31 -15.06 -10.39 25.19
CA GLN A 31 -14.79 -10.16 26.61
C GLN A 31 -14.38 -8.71 26.86
N GLY A 32 -13.49 -8.16 26.05
CA GLY A 32 -13.09 -6.75 26.15
C GLY A 32 -14.25 -5.80 25.92
N LEU A 33 -15.09 -6.09 24.95
CA LEU A 33 -16.31 -5.32 24.68
C LEU A 33 -17.27 -5.35 25.88
N ASN A 34 -17.52 -6.52 26.45
CA ASN A 34 -18.38 -6.69 27.62
C ASN A 34 -17.83 -5.98 28.84
N ASP A 35 -16.52 -6.02 29.08
CA ASP A 35 -15.89 -5.35 30.22
C ASP A 35 -16.15 -3.83 30.17
N VAL A 36 -16.10 -3.23 29.02
CA VAL A 36 -16.42 -1.81 28.85
C VAL A 36 -17.91 -1.54 29.07
N LEU A 37 -18.77 -2.34 28.43
CA LEU A 37 -20.22 -2.12 28.48
C LEU A 37 -20.83 -2.39 29.86
N THR A 38 -20.21 -3.28 30.65
CA THR A 38 -20.65 -3.60 32.00
C THR A 38 -19.88 -2.84 33.08
N GLU A 39 -18.99 -1.94 32.69
CA GLU A 39 -18.13 -1.17 33.61
C GLU A 39 -17.28 -2.05 34.53
N ALA A 40 -16.92 -3.25 34.03
CA ALA A 40 -16.03 -4.14 34.76
C ALA A 40 -14.58 -3.65 34.67
N LYS A 41 -13.73 -4.11 35.56
CA LYS A 41 -12.30 -3.80 35.50
C LYS A 41 -11.64 -4.54 34.37
N PRO A 42 -11.02 -3.84 33.38
CA PRO A 42 -10.34 -4.50 32.30
C PRO A 42 -9.15 -5.35 32.75
N ALA A 43 -8.88 -6.43 32.04
CA ALA A 43 -7.72 -7.29 32.29
C ALA A 43 -6.39 -6.60 31.90
N LEU A 44 -6.44 -5.65 30.99
CA LEU A 44 -5.31 -4.80 30.59
C LEU A 44 -5.64 -3.35 30.94
N SER A 45 -4.62 -2.57 31.31
CA SER A 45 -4.78 -1.12 31.39
C SER A 45 -4.97 -0.54 29.98
N TYR A 46 -5.55 0.66 29.88
CA TYR A 46 -5.70 1.33 28.57
C TYR A 46 -4.35 1.64 27.93
N ASP A 47 -3.31 1.93 28.73
CA ASP A 47 -1.96 2.15 28.20
C ASP A 47 -1.38 0.86 27.60
N GLU A 48 -1.52 -0.26 28.30
CA GLU A 48 -1.11 -1.56 27.77
C GLU A 48 -1.89 -1.94 26.52
N ALA A 49 -3.20 -1.73 26.51
CA ALA A 49 -4.05 -2.02 25.35
C ALA A 49 -3.62 -1.19 24.13
N LYS A 50 -3.34 0.08 24.33
CA LYS A 50 -2.86 0.98 23.27
C LYS A 50 -1.52 0.51 22.71
N GLN A 51 -0.60 0.09 23.57
CA GLN A 51 0.71 -0.41 23.15
C GLN A 51 0.58 -1.71 22.34
N VAL A 52 -0.24 -2.64 22.81
CA VAL A 52 -0.49 -3.91 22.12
C VAL A 52 -1.09 -3.68 20.74
N ILE A 53 -2.04 -2.75 20.62
CA ILE A 53 -2.67 -2.40 19.35
C ILE A 53 -1.64 -1.78 18.39
N ASN A 54 -0.84 -0.84 18.86
CA ASN A 54 0.19 -0.20 18.07
C ASN A 54 1.21 -1.22 17.56
N ASP A 55 1.69 -2.10 18.42
CA ASP A 55 2.67 -3.13 18.04
C ASP A 55 2.09 -4.10 17.01
N TYR A 56 0.82 -4.46 17.16
CA TYR A 56 0.13 -5.32 16.21
C TYR A 56 0.05 -4.69 14.82
N PHE A 57 -0.38 -3.43 14.71
CA PHE A 57 -0.47 -2.74 13.42
C PHE A 57 0.90 -2.48 12.80
N MET A 58 1.92 -2.19 13.61
CA MET A 58 3.29 -2.07 13.11
C MET A 58 3.77 -3.39 12.51
N LYS A 59 3.48 -4.51 13.16
CA LYS A 59 3.81 -5.84 12.64
C LYS A 59 3.09 -6.15 11.34
N LEU A 60 1.79 -5.84 11.23
CA LEU A 60 1.02 -6.01 9.99
C LEU A 60 1.62 -5.19 8.85
N GLN A 61 1.99 -3.95 9.12
CA GLN A 61 2.62 -3.07 8.14
C GLN A 61 3.96 -3.63 7.68
N GLN A 62 4.78 -4.11 8.61
CA GLN A 62 6.07 -4.72 8.32
C GLN A 62 5.91 -5.97 7.43
N GLU A 63 4.98 -6.85 7.75
CA GLU A 63 4.69 -8.04 6.94
C GLU A 63 4.24 -7.66 5.53
N LYS A 64 3.39 -6.65 5.40
CA LYS A 64 2.93 -6.14 4.11
C LYS A 64 4.07 -5.58 3.27
N LEU A 65 4.97 -4.82 3.88
CA LEU A 65 6.16 -4.28 3.21
C LEU A 65 7.08 -5.40 2.72
N GLU A 66 7.28 -6.44 3.53
CA GLU A 66 8.10 -7.59 3.14
C GLU A 66 7.50 -8.37 1.98
N ILE A 67 6.19 -8.60 1.99
CA ILE A 67 5.48 -9.25 0.89
C ILE A 67 5.62 -8.43 -0.38
N ASN A 68 5.40 -7.13 -0.31
CA ASN A 68 5.55 -6.22 -1.45
C ASN A 68 6.98 -6.19 -1.98
N LYS A 69 7.96 -6.16 -1.07
CA LYS A 69 9.37 -6.18 -1.43
C LYS A 69 9.74 -7.46 -2.19
N LYS A 70 9.33 -8.62 -1.68
CA LYS A 70 9.56 -9.90 -2.33
C LYS A 70 8.89 -9.98 -3.70
N ALA A 71 7.65 -9.53 -3.81
CA ALA A 71 6.92 -9.49 -5.08
C ALA A 71 7.62 -8.58 -6.09
N GLY A 72 8.11 -7.42 -5.65
CA GLY A 72 8.86 -6.49 -6.49
C GLY A 72 10.20 -7.07 -6.94
N GLU A 73 10.94 -7.69 -6.03
CA GLU A 73 12.23 -8.33 -6.35
C GLU A 73 12.06 -9.48 -7.35
N GLU A 74 11.02 -10.28 -7.17
CA GLU A 74 10.69 -11.37 -8.10
C GLU A 74 10.32 -10.83 -9.48
N PHE A 75 9.49 -9.79 -9.53
CA PHE A 75 9.14 -9.12 -10.79
C PHE A 75 10.40 -8.62 -11.51
N LEU A 76 11.28 -7.92 -10.80
CA LEU A 76 12.50 -7.36 -11.39
C LEU A 76 13.47 -8.46 -11.84
N SER A 77 13.56 -9.56 -11.11
CA SER A 77 14.44 -10.69 -11.47
C SER A 77 14.04 -11.35 -12.78
N ILE A 78 12.76 -11.36 -13.09
CA ILE A 78 12.20 -11.88 -14.34
C ILE A 78 12.30 -10.81 -15.44
N ASN A 79 11.92 -9.60 -15.12
CA ASN A 79 11.81 -8.50 -16.10
C ASN A 79 13.16 -8.12 -16.70
N LYS A 80 14.25 -8.23 -15.95
CA LYS A 80 15.61 -7.92 -16.46
C LYS A 80 16.00 -8.77 -17.67
N HIS A 81 15.40 -9.94 -17.84
CA HIS A 81 15.66 -10.84 -18.97
C HIS A 81 14.80 -10.53 -20.20
N LYS A 82 13.82 -9.64 -20.07
CA LYS A 82 12.99 -9.20 -21.20
C LYS A 82 13.84 -8.43 -22.19
N ALA A 83 13.67 -8.70 -23.48
CA ALA A 83 14.40 -8.00 -24.54
C ALA A 83 14.12 -6.48 -24.48
N GLY A 84 15.16 -5.66 -24.55
CA GLY A 84 15.07 -4.21 -24.51
C GLY A 84 15.11 -3.60 -23.09
N VAL A 85 15.04 -4.40 -22.06
CA VAL A 85 15.11 -3.91 -20.66
C VAL A 85 16.58 -3.68 -20.28
N VAL A 86 16.85 -2.49 -19.73
CA VAL A 86 18.17 -2.11 -19.18
C VAL A 86 18.04 -1.96 -17.68
N GLU A 87 18.94 -2.62 -16.94
CA GLU A 87 19.02 -2.51 -15.48
C GLU A 87 20.17 -1.57 -15.09
N LEU A 88 19.86 -0.58 -14.25
CA LEU A 88 20.86 0.35 -13.71
C LEU A 88 21.49 -0.22 -12.42
N PRO A 89 22.65 0.30 -11.98
CA PRO A 89 23.28 -0.16 -10.73
C PRO A 89 22.40 -0.03 -9.49
N SER A 90 21.43 0.90 -9.49
CA SER A 90 20.45 1.08 -8.41
C SER A 90 19.39 -0.03 -8.36
N GLY A 91 19.31 -0.86 -9.40
CA GLY A 91 18.25 -1.85 -9.55
C GLY A 91 17.06 -1.34 -10.37
N LEU A 92 17.00 -0.05 -10.67
CA LEU A 92 15.97 0.51 -11.54
C LEU A 92 16.11 -0.09 -12.95
N GLN A 93 14.98 -0.47 -13.53
CA GLN A 93 14.92 -1.00 -14.88
C GLN A 93 14.10 -0.06 -15.76
N TYR A 94 14.51 0.04 -17.02
CA TYR A 94 13.76 0.80 -18.01
C TYR A 94 13.80 0.11 -19.38
N GLU A 95 12.85 0.45 -20.20
CA GLU A 95 12.76 -0.01 -21.59
C GLU A 95 12.33 1.17 -22.46
N VAL A 96 13.03 1.38 -23.56
CA VAL A 96 12.66 2.43 -24.51
C VAL A 96 11.61 1.87 -25.46
N LEU A 97 10.40 2.41 -25.40
CA LEU A 97 9.30 1.99 -26.26
C LEU A 97 9.38 2.67 -27.63
N LYS A 98 9.86 3.92 -27.66
CA LYS A 98 10.04 4.70 -28.90
C LYS A 98 11.20 5.67 -28.70
N ASN A 99 12.17 5.62 -29.60
CA ASN A 99 13.27 6.57 -29.60
C ASN A 99 12.81 7.92 -30.15
N GLY A 100 13.12 8.98 -29.43
CA GLY A 100 12.90 10.33 -29.90
C GLY A 100 14.08 10.84 -30.71
N THR A 101 13.85 11.90 -31.49
CA THR A 101 14.85 12.57 -32.32
C THR A 101 15.05 14.04 -31.93
N GLY A 102 14.32 14.54 -30.97
CA GLY A 102 14.39 15.92 -30.50
C GLY A 102 15.55 16.19 -29.57
N ALA A 103 15.63 17.44 -29.09
CA ALA A 103 16.64 17.85 -28.13
C ALA A 103 16.42 17.13 -26.78
N LYS A 104 17.52 16.81 -26.10
CA LYS A 104 17.50 16.19 -24.77
C LYS A 104 17.49 17.26 -23.69
N PRO A 105 16.59 17.18 -22.70
CA PRO A 105 16.59 18.14 -21.61
C PRO A 105 17.80 17.92 -20.67
N THR A 106 18.23 19.01 -20.05
CA THR A 106 19.24 18.98 -18.98
C THR A 106 18.55 18.93 -17.62
N ALA A 107 19.33 18.71 -16.56
CA ALA A 107 18.80 18.64 -15.19
C ALA A 107 18.09 19.95 -14.75
N ASN A 108 18.41 21.07 -15.36
CA ASN A 108 17.84 22.39 -15.04
C ASN A 108 16.64 22.77 -15.91
N ASP A 109 16.30 21.96 -16.90
CA ASP A 109 15.19 22.22 -17.80
C ASP A 109 13.86 21.77 -17.22
N LYS A 110 12.78 22.34 -17.78
CA LYS A 110 11.41 21.87 -17.55
C LYS A 110 10.99 20.99 -18.72
N VAL A 111 10.19 19.97 -18.40
CA VAL A 111 9.65 19.04 -19.40
C VAL A 111 8.14 18.97 -19.30
N LYS A 112 7.50 18.72 -20.44
CA LYS A 112 6.08 18.45 -20.54
C LYS A 112 5.92 16.99 -20.94
N CYS A 113 5.39 16.17 -20.03
CA CYS A 113 5.33 14.74 -20.20
C CYS A 113 3.96 14.18 -19.89
N HIS A 114 3.58 13.16 -20.64
CA HIS A 114 2.57 12.24 -20.20
C HIS A 114 3.23 11.09 -19.42
N TYR A 115 2.55 10.63 -18.39
CA TYR A 115 2.96 9.46 -17.65
C TYR A 115 1.75 8.60 -17.26
N HIS A 116 2.00 7.33 -17.06
CA HIS A 116 0.99 6.37 -16.64
C HIS A 116 1.66 5.36 -15.71
N GLY A 117 1.34 5.45 -14.43
CA GLY A 117 1.94 4.63 -13.39
C GLY A 117 1.01 3.52 -12.94
N THR A 118 1.54 2.30 -12.90
CA THR A 118 0.81 1.13 -12.44
C THR A 118 1.63 0.35 -11.40
N LEU A 119 0.93 -0.32 -10.51
CA LEU A 119 1.53 -1.31 -9.62
C LEU A 119 1.74 -2.62 -10.41
N ILE A 120 2.51 -3.54 -9.86
CA ILE A 120 2.77 -4.84 -10.52
C ILE A 120 1.51 -5.68 -10.71
N ASN A 121 0.43 -5.40 -9.96
CA ASN A 121 -0.87 -6.05 -10.13
C ASN A 121 -1.73 -5.40 -11.21
N GLY A 122 -1.23 -4.36 -11.89
CA GLY A 122 -1.94 -3.64 -12.92
C GLY A 122 -2.78 -2.45 -12.45
N GLN A 123 -2.88 -2.23 -11.15
CA GLN A 123 -3.65 -1.10 -10.60
C GLN A 123 -2.97 0.23 -10.93
N VAL A 124 -3.70 1.15 -11.56
CA VAL A 124 -3.22 2.50 -11.85
C VAL A 124 -3.22 3.34 -10.58
N PHE A 125 -2.07 3.91 -10.22
CA PHE A 125 -1.98 4.81 -9.08
C PHE A 125 -1.92 6.29 -9.47
N ASP A 126 -1.45 6.59 -10.68
CA ASP A 126 -1.46 7.94 -11.22
C ASP A 126 -1.32 7.90 -12.74
N SER A 127 -2.01 8.79 -13.45
CA SER A 127 -1.96 8.84 -14.90
C SER A 127 -2.35 10.22 -15.42
N SER A 128 -1.43 10.91 -16.07
CA SER A 128 -1.71 12.14 -16.79
C SER A 128 -2.55 11.86 -18.03
N VAL A 129 -2.39 10.67 -18.64
CA VAL A 129 -3.18 10.25 -19.79
C VAL A 129 -4.66 10.15 -19.45
N GLN A 130 -4.99 9.56 -18.29
CA GLN A 130 -6.37 9.46 -17.81
C GLN A 130 -6.95 10.83 -17.45
N ARG A 131 -6.12 11.75 -16.96
CA ARG A 131 -6.55 13.14 -16.71
C ARG A 131 -6.74 13.95 -17.98
N GLY A 132 -6.19 13.48 -19.12
CA GLY A 132 -6.30 14.14 -20.41
C GLY A 132 -5.37 15.34 -20.60
N GLU A 133 -4.40 15.55 -19.72
CA GLU A 133 -3.49 16.68 -19.74
C GLU A 133 -2.08 16.27 -19.30
N PRO A 134 -1.04 16.59 -20.10
CA PRO A 134 0.34 16.29 -19.72
C PRO A 134 0.78 17.16 -18.52
N ALA A 135 1.69 16.61 -17.72
CA ALA A 135 2.28 17.33 -16.60
C ALA A 135 3.52 18.12 -17.06
N VAL A 136 3.70 19.29 -16.46
CA VAL A 136 4.90 20.13 -16.65
C VAL A 136 5.65 20.21 -15.34
N PHE A 137 6.92 19.83 -15.34
CA PHE A 137 7.76 19.86 -14.14
C PHE A 137 9.23 19.98 -14.53
N GLY A 138 10.05 20.40 -13.56
CA GLY A 138 11.51 20.40 -13.72
C GLY A 138 12.06 18.98 -13.72
N VAL A 139 13.07 18.71 -14.55
CA VAL A 139 13.69 17.38 -14.66
C VAL A 139 14.18 16.90 -13.29
N SER A 140 14.77 17.77 -12.48
CA SER A 140 15.27 17.46 -11.15
C SER A 140 14.19 17.32 -10.06
N GLN A 141 12.94 17.62 -10.39
CA GLN A 141 11.78 17.53 -9.48
C GLN A 141 10.95 16.26 -9.68
N ALA A 142 11.33 15.45 -10.62
CA ALA A 142 10.63 14.21 -10.93
C ALA A 142 10.90 13.11 -9.89
#